data_52f1ca294674364f1ad4a291c4d58093
#
_entry.id   52f1ca294674364f1ad4a291c4d58093
#
_cell.length_a   1.000
_cell.length_b   1.000
_cell.length_c   1.000
_cell.angle_alpha   90.00
_cell.angle_beta   90.00
_cell.angle_gamma   90.00
#
_symmetry.space_group_name_H-M   'P 1'
#
loop_
_entity.id
_entity.type
_entity.pdbx_description
1 polymer ?
#
loop_
_entity_poly.entity_id
_entity_poly.type
_entity_poly.pdbx_seq_one_letter_code
_entity_poly.pdbx_strand_id
1 'polypeptide(L)'
;MGNALFATILSVSIAIQIAAAVYALLNVLHTPKRVAWLLVAAAIVLMAVRRIITLSGMIATWETPRAVSWGAELTALLISILMASGMILINRMVKGVNREMMRQRALFRESLHTSKNNLMSLTSMLRVQADYAEDSVTRAFTLELVQKVAAYSLLQQQLFENQAQPEAVPYLNELIATIEEAYTDSSRFHPVERTIEPFDSSPQDLLYAGLVVTEALINSFKYATNQTHPTDRVALRVAVRMSADGKHHISICDSGVGYPEEVLNGSRTGFGLSFLRNLNKGAWTVTYGNDRGACVEATF
;
A
#
# COMPACT_ATOMS: atom_id res chain seq x y z
N MET A 1 22.66 54.89 31.67
CA MET A 1 21.62 54.52 30.67
C MET A 1 21.98 53.26 29.87
N GLY A 2 23.23 53.08 29.39
CA GLY A 2 23.62 51.95 28.53
C GLY A 2 23.45 50.57 29.17
N ASN A 3 23.82 50.39 30.43
CA ASN A 3 23.76 49.12 31.14
C ASN A 3 22.31 48.64 31.39
N ALA A 4 21.38 49.55 31.67
CA ALA A 4 19.97 49.21 31.86
C ALA A 4 19.34 48.72 30.51
N LEU A 5 19.61 49.42 29.40
CA LEU A 5 19.11 49.02 28.10
C LEU A 5 19.70 47.66 27.66
N PHE A 6 20.99 47.44 27.93
CA PHE A 6 21.63 46.16 27.65
C PHE A 6 21.02 44.99 28.43
N ALA A 7 20.79 45.19 29.75
CA ALA A 7 20.12 44.21 30.61
C ALA A 7 18.71 43.91 30.14
N THR A 8 17.96 44.91 29.68
CA THR A 8 16.60 44.71 29.12
C THR A 8 16.61 43.86 27.85
N ILE A 9 17.50 44.16 26.90
CA ILE A 9 17.64 43.39 25.67
C ILE A 9 18.00 41.92 25.97
N LEU A 10 18.93 41.71 26.92
CA LEU A 10 19.36 40.38 27.35
C LEU A 10 18.22 39.60 28.01
N SER A 11 17.45 40.23 28.88
CA SER A 11 16.30 39.62 29.56
C SER A 11 15.19 39.23 28.58
N VAL A 12 14.85 40.10 27.63
CA VAL A 12 13.86 39.82 26.57
C VAL A 12 14.31 38.64 25.74
N SER A 13 15.58 38.59 25.35
CA SER A 13 16.12 37.50 24.58
C SER A 13 16.11 36.15 25.31
N ILE A 14 16.41 36.14 26.61
CA ILE A 14 16.30 34.95 27.46
C ILE A 14 14.86 34.46 27.49
N ALA A 15 13.89 35.37 27.70
CA ALA A 15 12.47 35.00 27.71
C ALA A 15 12.01 34.38 26.41
N ILE A 16 12.41 34.92 25.24
CA ILE A 16 12.10 34.35 23.91
C ILE A 16 12.72 32.96 23.77
N GLN A 17 13.97 32.77 24.19
CA GLN A 17 14.65 31.47 24.11
C GLN A 17 13.99 30.42 25.02
N ILE A 18 13.62 30.77 26.24
CA ILE A 18 12.90 29.84 27.13
C ILE A 18 11.56 29.46 26.53
N ALA A 19 10.78 30.42 26.03
CA ALA A 19 9.52 30.15 25.38
C ALA A 19 9.67 29.21 24.12
N ALA A 20 10.70 29.46 23.32
CA ALA A 20 11.01 28.62 22.15
C ALA A 20 11.47 27.21 22.56
N ALA A 21 12.26 27.05 23.61
CA ALA A 21 12.67 25.78 24.16
C ALA A 21 11.49 24.97 24.70
N VAL A 22 10.59 25.58 25.44
CA VAL A 22 9.35 24.94 25.90
C VAL A 22 8.47 24.50 24.72
N TYR A 23 8.32 25.38 23.72
CA TYR A 23 7.58 25.04 22.51
C TYR A 23 8.20 23.86 21.77
N ALA A 24 9.53 23.80 21.63
CA ALA A 24 10.23 22.68 21.04
C ALA A 24 9.99 21.37 21.81
N LEU A 25 10.08 21.40 23.15
CA LEU A 25 9.84 20.26 24.02
C LEU A 25 8.39 19.74 23.92
N LEU A 26 7.41 20.62 23.86
CA LEU A 26 6.00 20.24 23.68
C LEU A 26 5.79 19.52 22.34
N ASN A 27 6.51 19.92 21.28
CA ASN A 27 6.43 19.25 19.97
C ASN A 27 7.14 17.88 19.96
N VAL A 28 8.07 17.58 20.86
CA VAL A 28 8.65 16.23 21.03
C VAL A 28 7.57 15.20 21.33
N LEU A 29 6.57 15.56 22.12
CA LEU A 29 5.49 14.66 22.53
C LEU A 29 4.47 14.40 21.39
N HIS A 30 4.38 15.32 20.42
CA HIS A 30 3.33 15.31 19.38
C HIS A 30 3.85 14.97 17.99
N THR A 31 5.15 14.70 17.81
CA THR A 31 5.73 14.41 16.50
C THR A 31 6.54 13.11 16.48
N PRO A 32 6.52 12.34 15.37
CA PRO A 32 7.30 11.12 15.27
C PRO A 32 8.83 11.37 15.22
N LYS A 33 9.27 12.57 14.82
CA LYS A 33 10.68 12.95 14.73
C LYS A 33 11.21 13.58 16.04
N ARG A 34 11.09 12.87 17.14
CA ARG A 34 11.43 13.31 18.50
C ARG A 34 12.88 13.81 18.61
N VAL A 35 13.84 13.13 17.97
CA VAL A 35 15.27 13.47 18.06
C VAL A 35 15.56 14.86 17.50
N ALA A 36 14.96 15.24 16.37
CA ALA A 36 15.15 16.54 15.76
C ALA A 36 14.68 17.69 16.70
N TRP A 37 13.51 17.54 17.32
CA TRP A 37 12.98 18.52 18.26
C TRP A 37 13.80 18.60 19.56
N LEU A 38 14.33 17.47 20.04
CA LEU A 38 15.22 17.43 21.20
C LEU A 38 16.54 18.17 20.92
N LEU A 39 17.15 17.98 19.75
CA LEU A 39 18.37 18.69 19.37
C LEU A 39 18.15 20.21 19.28
N VAL A 40 17.02 20.63 18.68
CA VAL A 40 16.65 22.04 18.60
C VAL A 40 16.43 22.64 20.00
N ALA A 41 15.68 21.94 20.86
CA ALA A 41 15.46 22.37 22.25
C ALA A 41 16.78 22.49 23.00
N ALA A 42 17.67 21.51 22.91
CA ALA A 42 18.98 21.52 23.57
C ALA A 42 19.84 22.72 23.12
N ALA A 43 19.88 22.99 21.80
CA ALA A 43 20.61 24.14 21.26
C ALA A 43 20.07 25.48 21.81
N ILE A 44 18.75 25.64 21.89
CA ILE A 44 18.11 26.86 22.43
C ILE A 44 18.38 27.01 23.92
N VAL A 45 18.30 25.91 24.70
CA VAL A 45 18.60 25.90 26.12
C VAL A 45 20.05 26.32 26.38
N LEU A 46 21.02 25.77 25.61
CA LEU A 46 22.43 26.16 25.71
C LEU A 46 22.65 27.64 25.42
N MET A 47 21.95 28.20 24.42
CA MET A 47 22.00 29.68 24.18
C MET A 47 21.41 30.49 25.32
N ALA A 48 20.32 30.02 25.91
CA ALA A 48 19.70 30.69 27.06
C ALA A 48 20.62 30.65 28.28
N VAL A 49 21.24 29.51 28.59
CA VAL A 49 22.21 29.35 29.69
C VAL A 49 23.38 30.31 29.54
N ARG A 50 24.00 30.40 28.36
CA ARG A 50 25.08 31.36 28.09
C ARG A 50 24.67 32.79 28.41
N ARG A 51 23.44 33.21 28.04
CA ARG A 51 22.95 34.56 28.28
C ARG A 51 22.63 34.80 29.75
N ILE A 52 22.11 33.80 30.46
CA ILE A 52 21.89 33.87 31.91
C ILE A 52 23.21 34.11 32.64
N ILE A 53 24.29 33.42 32.24
CA ILE A 53 25.63 33.60 32.82
C ILE A 53 26.11 35.04 32.56
N THR A 54 25.93 35.56 31.34
CA THR A 54 26.31 36.95 31.02
C THR A 54 25.51 37.94 31.84
N LEU A 55 24.19 37.76 32.00
CA LEU A 55 23.33 38.62 32.78
C LEU A 55 23.70 38.60 34.29
N SER A 56 23.95 37.40 34.84
CA SER A 56 24.33 37.24 36.25
C SER A 56 25.67 37.92 36.56
N GLY A 57 26.65 37.80 35.67
CA GLY A 57 27.94 38.51 35.79
C GLY A 57 27.78 40.01 35.76
N MET A 58 26.91 40.53 34.90
CA MET A 58 26.61 41.96 34.80
C MET A 58 25.90 42.50 36.08
N ILE A 59 24.96 41.74 36.64
CA ILE A 59 24.25 42.11 37.86
C ILE A 59 25.21 42.13 39.06
N ALA A 60 26.16 41.17 39.11
CA ALA A 60 27.11 41.05 40.20
C ALA A 60 28.14 42.19 40.24
N THR A 61 28.62 42.68 39.10
CA THR A 61 29.66 43.71 38.99
C THR A 61 29.11 45.06 38.61
N TRP A 62 27.84 45.18 38.22
CA TRP A 62 27.19 46.39 37.69
C TRP A 62 27.94 46.98 36.45
N GLU A 63 28.86 46.22 35.88
CA GLU A 63 29.64 46.59 34.72
C GLU A 63 29.34 45.62 33.56
N THR A 64 29.37 46.14 32.32
CA THR A 64 29.28 45.25 31.14
C THR A 64 30.59 44.50 30.99
N PRO A 65 30.60 43.14 30.87
CA PRO A 65 31.82 42.41 30.68
C PRO A 65 32.58 42.92 29.44
N ARG A 66 33.88 43.21 29.56
CA ARG A 66 34.73 43.78 28.50
C ARG A 66 34.74 42.97 27.20
N ALA A 67 34.37 41.68 27.25
CA ALA A 67 34.31 40.79 26.12
C ALA A 67 32.96 40.81 25.37
N VAL A 68 31.94 41.50 25.85
CA VAL A 68 30.59 41.52 25.27
C VAL A 68 30.38 42.76 24.43
N SER A 69 30.23 42.61 23.11
CA SER A 69 29.89 43.72 22.24
C SER A 69 28.37 43.81 22.00
N TRP A 70 27.84 45.03 21.95
CA TRP A 70 26.45 45.31 21.63
C TRP A 70 25.99 44.65 20.33
N GLY A 71 26.89 44.65 19.34
CA GLY A 71 26.62 44.00 18.03
C GLY A 71 26.40 42.48 18.17
N ALA A 72 27.20 41.81 19.00
CA ALA A 72 27.07 40.38 19.23
C ALA A 72 25.72 40.03 19.94
N GLU A 73 25.25 40.84 20.85
CA GLU A 73 23.98 40.57 21.55
C GLU A 73 22.76 40.91 20.67
N LEU A 74 22.82 41.97 19.85
CA LEU A 74 21.76 42.28 18.88
C LEU A 74 21.65 41.20 17.79
N THR A 75 22.76 40.73 17.26
CA THR A 75 22.74 39.63 16.26
C THR A 75 22.20 38.35 16.89
N ALA A 76 22.56 38.03 18.12
CA ALA A 76 22.06 36.83 18.78
C ALA A 76 20.57 36.96 19.17
N LEU A 77 20.05 38.15 19.47
CA LEU A 77 18.61 38.39 19.63
C LEU A 77 17.88 38.15 18.29
N LEU A 78 18.40 38.71 17.21
CA LEU A 78 17.84 38.52 15.88
C LEU A 78 17.77 37.04 15.51
N ILE A 79 18.86 36.29 15.73
CA ILE A 79 18.91 34.84 15.49
C ILE A 79 17.85 34.11 16.31
N SER A 80 17.65 34.48 17.56
CA SER A 80 16.62 33.87 18.43
C SER A 80 15.21 34.11 17.91
N ILE A 81 14.92 35.30 17.42
CA ILE A 81 13.61 35.63 16.81
C ILE A 81 13.41 34.85 15.52
N LEU A 82 14.43 34.78 14.66
CA LEU A 82 14.36 34.02 13.40
C LEU A 82 14.16 32.53 13.66
N MET A 83 14.88 31.95 14.64
CA MET A 83 14.71 30.55 15.00
C MET A 83 13.30 30.24 15.55
N ALA A 84 12.80 31.10 16.48
CA ALA A 84 11.46 30.92 17.02
C ALA A 84 10.39 31.02 15.90
N SER A 85 10.51 32.02 15.04
CA SER A 85 9.60 32.21 13.89
C SER A 85 9.67 31.04 12.90
N GLY A 86 10.88 30.60 12.54
CA GLY A 86 11.11 29.46 11.65
C GLY A 86 10.51 28.17 12.22
N MET A 87 10.65 27.92 13.52
CA MET A 87 10.09 26.75 14.18
C MET A 87 8.55 26.76 14.14
N ILE A 88 7.91 27.90 14.36
CA ILE A 88 6.45 28.03 14.25
C ILE A 88 5.98 27.77 12.82
N LEU A 89 6.67 28.33 11.82
CA LEU A 89 6.36 28.13 10.41
C LEU A 89 6.50 26.67 9.99
N ILE A 90 7.61 26.02 10.34
CA ILE A 90 7.84 24.60 10.05
C ILE A 90 6.73 23.73 10.66
N ASN A 91 6.38 23.97 11.93
CA ASN A 91 5.33 23.22 12.60
C ASN A 91 3.95 23.41 11.92
N ARG A 92 3.63 24.63 11.48
CA ARG A 92 2.41 24.91 10.69
C ARG A 92 2.41 24.18 9.36
N MET A 93 3.54 24.20 8.63
CA MET A 93 3.69 23.48 7.36
C MET A 93 3.53 21.97 7.56
N VAL A 94 4.21 21.37 8.53
CA VAL A 94 4.12 19.93 8.82
C VAL A 94 2.68 19.53 9.18
N LYS A 95 2.00 20.32 10.01
CA LYS A 95 0.59 20.09 10.36
C LYS A 95 -0.32 20.24 9.14
N GLY A 96 -0.04 21.20 8.25
CA GLY A 96 -0.77 21.39 7.00
C GLY A 96 -0.64 20.18 6.07
N VAL A 97 0.59 19.74 5.83
CA VAL A 97 0.87 18.55 5.00
C VAL A 97 0.21 17.28 5.57
N ASN A 98 0.31 17.07 6.88
CA ASN A 98 -0.32 15.92 7.52
C ASN A 98 -1.86 15.94 7.40
N ARG A 99 -2.49 17.12 7.54
CA ARG A 99 -3.94 17.27 7.35
C ARG A 99 -4.36 16.97 5.92
N GLU A 100 -3.60 17.46 4.95
CA GLU A 100 -3.89 17.21 3.53
C GLU A 100 -3.71 15.72 3.19
N MET A 101 -2.65 15.08 3.67
CA MET A 101 -2.47 13.63 3.52
C MET A 101 -3.62 12.82 4.15
N MET A 102 -4.09 13.20 5.34
CA MET A 102 -5.23 12.54 5.98
C MET A 102 -6.52 12.75 5.20
N ARG A 103 -6.74 13.95 4.65
CA ARG A 103 -7.89 14.26 3.78
C ARG A 103 -7.86 13.44 2.50
N GLN A 104 -6.72 13.38 1.82
CA GLN A 104 -6.57 12.57 0.61
C GLN A 104 -6.82 11.08 0.89
N ARG A 105 -6.29 10.56 2.00
CA ARG A 105 -6.56 9.17 2.42
C ARG A 105 -8.06 8.93 2.70
N ALA A 106 -8.75 9.89 3.31
CA ALA A 106 -10.18 9.77 3.58
C ALA A 106 -11.00 9.77 2.28
N LEU A 107 -10.72 10.70 1.35
CA LEU A 107 -11.36 10.77 0.03
C LEU A 107 -11.09 9.51 -0.79
N PHE A 108 -9.88 9.00 -0.73
CA PHE A 108 -9.51 7.76 -1.41
C PHE A 108 -10.32 6.58 -0.86
N ARG A 109 -10.43 6.43 0.48
CA ARG A 109 -11.27 5.40 1.09
C ARG A 109 -12.74 5.50 0.68
N GLU A 110 -13.30 6.71 0.67
CA GLU A 110 -14.68 6.95 0.24
C GLU A 110 -14.90 6.57 -1.22
N SER A 111 -13.97 6.93 -2.11
CA SER A 111 -14.00 6.53 -3.52
C SER A 111 -14.01 5.01 -3.68
N LEU A 112 -13.21 4.30 -2.89
CA LEU A 112 -13.15 2.83 -2.92
C LEU A 112 -14.42 2.19 -2.40
N HIS A 113 -14.97 2.70 -1.29
CA HIS A 113 -16.24 2.23 -0.77
C HIS A 113 -17.36 2.41 -1.79
N THR A 114 -17.39 3.53 -2.49
CA THR A 114 -18.32 3.80 -3.58
C THR A 114 -18.11 2.83 -4.75
N SER A 115 -16.86 2.58 -5.14
CA SER A 115 -16.52 1.62 -6.20
C SER A 115 -16.99 0.20 -5.84
N LYS A 116 -16.74 -0.25 -4.59
CA LYS A 116 -17.25 -1.53 -4.08
C LYS A 116 -18.78 -1.62 -4.19
N ASN A 117 -19.50 -0.60 -3.73
CA ASN A 117 -20.95 -0.58 -3.79
C ASN A 117 -21.48 -0.63 -5.23
N ASN A 118 -20.81 0.07 -6.16
CA ASN A 118 -21.15 0.04 -7.59
C ASN A 118 -20.93 -1.37 -8.18
N LEU A 119 -19.81 -2.03 -7.85
CA LEU A 119 -19.55 -3.40 -8.29
C LEU A 119 -20.55 -4.39 -7.70
N MET A 120 -20.94 -4.24 -6.43
CA MET A 120 -21.98 -5.07 -5.82
C MET A 120 -23.36 -4.87 -6.51
N SER A 121 -23.71 -3.63 -6.83
CA SER A 121 -24.94 -3.32 -7.59
C SER A 121 -24.93 -3.93 -8.98
N LEU A 122 -23.81 -3.82 -9.70
CA LEU A 122 -23.63 -4.46 -11.02
C LEU A 122 -23.74 -5.99 -10.92
N THR A 123 -23.10 -6.58 -9.92
CA THR A 123 -23.18 -8.03 -9.66
C THR A 123 -24.64 -8.46 -9.43
N SER A 124 -25.39 -7.69 -8.64
CA SER A 124 -26.80 -7.98 -8.39
C SER A 124 -27.67 -7.85 -9.64
N MET A 125 -27.44 -6.81 -10.45
CA MET A 125 -28.15 -6.64 -11.73
C MET A 125 -27.86 -7.78 -12.71
N LEU A 126 -26.60 -8.20 -12.82
CA LEU A 126 -26.20 -9.32 -13.66
C LEU A 126 -26.84 -10.64 -13.18
N ARG A 127 -26.91 -10.87 -11.86
CA ARG A 127 -27.62 -12.05 -11.30
C ARG A 127 -29.09 -12.07 -11.70
N VAL A 128 -29.78 -10.94 -11.54
CA VAL A 128 -31.18 -10.82 -11.96
C VAL A 128 -31.32 -11.09 -13.46
N GLN A 129 -30.43 -10.57 -14.31
CA GLN A 129 -30.45 -10.86 -15.75
C GLN A 129 -30.20 -12.34 -16.05
N ALA A 130 -29.31 -13.00 -15.29
CA ALA A 130 -29.10 -14.44 -15.44
C ALA A 130 -30.35 -15.27 -15.09
N ASP A 131 -31.11 -14.82 -14.08
CA ASP A 131 -32.35 -15.49 -13.65
C ASP A 131 -33.48 -15.35 -14.70
N TYR A 132 -33.49 -14.22 -15.46
CA TYR A 132 -34.44 -13.98 -16.54
C TYR A 132 -33.98 -14.47 -17.90
N ALA A 133 -32.75 -15.00 -18.02
CA ALA A 133 -32.24 -15.52 -19.30
C ALA A 133 -33.01 -16.77 -19.73
N GLU A 134 -33.60 -16.73 -20.94
CA GLU A 134 -34.42 -17.82 -21.49
C GLU A 134 -33.57 -19.03 -21.94
N ASP A 135 -32.36 -18.78 -22.41
CA ASP A 135 -31.45 -19.83 -22.84
C ASP A 135 -30.34 -20.12 -21.83
N SER A 136 -29.95 -21.38 -21.75
CA SER A 136 -28.94 -21.86 -20.79
C SER A 136 -27.53 -21.31 -21.07
N VAL A 137 -27.21 -20.93 -22.29
CA VAL A 137 -25.90 -20.43 -22.67
C VAL A 137 -25.72 -18.99 -22.18
N THR A 138 -26.71 -18.14 -22.45
CA THR A 138 -26.73 -16.75 -21.95
C THR A 138 -26.73 -16.72 -20.42
N ARG A 139 -27.52 -17.61 -19.78
CA ARG A 139 -27.54 -17.74 -18.31
C ARG A 139 -26.16 -18.12 -17.77
N ALA A 140 -25.53 -19.14 -18.32
CA ALA A 140 -24.21 -19.60 -17.89
C ALA A 140 -23.14 -18.50 -18.08
N PHE A 141 -23.17 -17.80 -19.22
CA PHE A 141 -22.25 -16.70 -19.52
C PHE A 141 -22.44 -15.54 -18.53
N THR A 142 -23.68 -15.16 -18.27
CA THR A 142 -23.96 -14.06 -17.33
C THR A 142 -23.54 -14.39 -15.90
N LEU A 143 -23.76 -15.63 -15.43
CA LEU A 143 -23.27 -16.10 -14.13
C LEU A 143 -21.74 -16.11 -14.05
N GLU A 144 -21.07 -16.42 -15.16
CA GLU A 144 -19.61 -16.32 -15.26
C GLU A 144 -19.13 -14.88 -15.08
N LEU A 145 -19.78 -13.92 -15.73
CA LEU A 145 -19.48 -12.49 -15.55
C LEU A 145 -19.70 -12.04 -14.10
N VAL A 146 -20.79 -12.47 -13.45
CA VAL A 146 -21.06 -12.20 -12.04
C VAL A 146 -19.89 -12.63 -11.16
N GLN A 147 -19.37 -13.83 -11.38
CA GLN A 147 -18.28 -14.38 -10.57
C GLN A 147 -16.97 -13.64 -10.82
N LYS A 148 -16.67 -13.25 -12.07
CA LYS A 148 -15.48 -12.44 -12.39
C LYS A 148 -15.55 -11.04 -11.75
N VAL A 149 -16.69 -10.38 -11.80
CA VAL A 149 -16.89 -9.09 -11.15
C VAL A 149 -16.77 -9.21 -9.63
N ALA A 150 -17.30 -10.28 -9.04
CA ALA A 150 -17.18 -10.52 -7.60
C ALA A 150 -15.73 -10.77 -7.17
N ALA A 151 -14.98 -11.59 -7.93
CA ALA A 151 -13.57 -11.82 -7.69
C ALA A 151 -12.75 -10.52 -7.80
N TYR A 152 -13.00 -9.70 -8.83
CA TYR A 152 -12.37 -8.39 -8.99
C TYR A 152 -12.68 -7.44 -7.83
N SER A 153 -13.94 -7.44 -7.34
CA SER A 153 -14.36 -6.64 -6.19
C SER A 153 -13.62 -7.03 -4.91
N LEU A 154 -13.45 -8.34 -4.68
CA LEU A 154 -12.66 -8.86 -3.56
C LEU A 154 -11.20 -8.44 -3.65
N LEU A 155 -10.60 -8.53 -4.84
CA LEU A 155 -9.26 -8.06 -5.12
C LEU A 155 -9.06 -6.61 -4.73
N GLN A 156 -9.96 -5.73 -5.17
CA GLN A 156 -9.89 -4.32 -4.82
C GLN A 156 -10.03 -4.12 -3.30
N GLN A 157 -10.95 -4.82 -2.66
CA GLN A 157 -11.13 -4.68 -1.21
C GLN A 157 -9.87 -5.02 -0.44
N GLN A 158 -9.23 -6.13 -0.72
CA GLN A 158 -8.03 -6.59 -0.01
C GLN A 158 -6.81 -5.70 -0.25
N LEU A 159 -6.61 -5.23 -1.48
CA LEU A 159 -5.54 -4.29 -1.81
C LEU A 159 -5.64 -2.98 -1.03
N PHE A 160 -6.82 -2.62 -0.56
CA PHE A 160 -7.09 -1.33 0.06
C PHE A 160 -7.37 -1.37 1.56
N GLU A 161 -7.80 -2.49 2.12
CA GLU A 161 -7.98 -2.66 3.57
C GLU A 161 -6.62 -2.73 4.28
N ASN A 162 -5.63 -3.34 3.69
CA ASN A 162 -4.26 -3.37 4.18
C ASN A 162 -3.50 -2.12 3.74
N GLN A 163 -3.58 -1.04 4.52
CA GLN A 163 -2.84 0.22 4.29
C GLN A 163 -1.29 0.10 4.42
N ALA A 164 -0.79 -1.04 4.85
CA ALA A 164 0.57 -1.49 4.64
C ALA A 164 0.64 -2.14 3.24
N GLN A 165 1.82 -2.17 2.62
CA GLN A 165 2.03 -2.89 1.35
C GLN A 165 1.32 -4.24 1.41
N PRO A 166 0.41 -4.55 0.45
CA PRO A 166 -0.35 -5.79 0.52
C PRO A 166 0.62 -6.97 0.44
N GLU A 167 0.54 -7.86 1.41
CA GLU A 167 1.37 -9.05 1.43
C GLU A 167 0.82 -10.08 0.42
N ALA A 168 1.65 -10.49 -0.51
CA ALA A 168 1.25 -11.37 -1.62
C ALA A 168 0.72 -12.72 -1.13
N VAL A 169 1.35 -13.32 -0.10
CA VAL A 169 0.99 -14.66 0.39
C VAL A 169 -0.41 -14.70 1.03
N PRO A 170 -0.77 -13.84 1.99
CA PRO A 170 -2.14 -13.80 2.53
C PRO A 170 -3.19 -13.52 1.46
N TYR A 171 -2.90 -12.54 0.59
CA TYR A 171 -3.79 -12.14 -0.49
C TYR A 171 -4.14 -13.30 -1.44
N LEU A 172 -3.13 -13.95 -2.02
CA LEU A 172 -3.35 -15.04 -2.96
C LEU A 172 -3.98 -16.26 -2.30
N ASN A 173 -3.64 -16.57 -1.04
CA ASN A 173 -4.28 -17.66 -0.32
C ASN A 173 -5.76 -17.44 -0.07
N GLU A 174 -6.16 -16.23 0.31
CA GLU A 174 -7.57 -15.88 0.53
C GLU A 174 -8.36 -15.88 -0.78
N LEU A 175 -7.75 -15.36 -1.86
CA LEU A 175 -8.33 -15.39 -3.19
C LEU A 175 -8.58 -16.83 -3.66
N ILE A 176 -7.58 -17.70 -3.56
CA ILE A 176 -7.70 -19.11 -3.94
C ILE A 176 -8.77 -19.80 -3.10
N ALA A 177 -8.81 -19.55 -1.79
CA ALA A 177 -9.82 -20.13 -0.92
C ALA A 177 -11.25 -19.70 -1.32
N THR A 178 -11.44 -18.43 -1.66
CA THR A 178 -12.74 -17.90 -2.10
C THR A 178 -13.20 -18.53 -3.42
N ILE A 179 -12.27 -18.70 -4.38
CA ILE A 179 -12.58 -19.34 -5.66
C ILE A 179 -12.88 -20.83 -5.44
N GLU A 180 -12.07 -21.49 -4.62
CA GLU A 180 -12.28 -22.90 -4.27
C GLU A 180 -13.64 -23.11 -3.63
N GLU A 181 -14.05 -22.31 -2.65
CA GLU A 181 -15.37 -22.39 -2.02
C GLU A 181 -16.52 -22.19 -3.03
N ALA A 182 -16.34 -21.28 -3.99
CA ALA A 182 -17.38 -20.96 -4.97
C ALA A 182 -17.55 -22.02 -6.08
N TYR A 183 -16.49 -22.75 -6.41
CA TYR A 183 -16.46 -23.63 -7.61
C TYR A 183 -16.22 -25.09 -7.28
N THR A 184 -15.75 -25.46 -6.08
CA THR A 184 -15.37 -26.84 -5.81
C THR A 184 -16.57 -27.74 -5.68
N ASP A 185 -16.64 -28.69 -6.60
CA ASP A 185 -17.35 -29.95 -6.39
C ASP A 185 -16.35 -30.97 -5.81
N SER A 186 -16.48 -31.25 -4.51
CA SER A 186 -15.59 -32.16 -3.79
C SER A 186 -15.61 -33.60 -4.34
N SER A 187 -16.59 -33.95 -5.17
CA SER A 187 -16.62 -35.22 -5.89
C SER A 187 -15.67 -35.26 -7.10
N ARG A 188 -15.37 -34.08 -7.70
CA ARG A 188 -14.60 -33.95 -8.93
C ARG A 188 -13.16 -33.47 -8.71
N PHE A 189 -12.92 -32.71 -7.66
CA PHE A 189 -11.62 -32.06 -7.42
C PHE A 189 -11.02 -32.42 -6.07
N HIS A 190 -9.69 -32.51 -6.03
CA HIS A 190 -8.94 -32.44 -4.77
C HIS A 190 -8.85 -30.99 -4.30
N PRO A 191 -8.59 -30.74 -2.99
CA PRO A 191 -8.23 -29.41 -2.52
C PRO A 191 -7.04 -28.83 -3.30
N VAL A 192 -7.07 -27.53 -3.57
CA VAL A 192 -6.01 -26.86 -4.33
C VAL A 192 -4.69 -26.86 -3.54
N GLU A 193 -3.67 -27.52 -4.10
CA GLU A 193 -2.30 -27.45 -3.55
C GLU A 193 -1.71 -26.05 -3.79
N ARG A 194 -1.17 -25.45 -2.73
CA ARG A 194 -0.65 -24.07 -2.76
C ARG A 194 0.80 -24.05 -2.31
N THR A 195 1.67 -23.47 -3.13
CA THR A 195 3.07 -23.21 -2.81
C THR A 195 3.36 -21.75 -3.19
N ILE A 196 3.19 -20.82 -2.25
CA ILE A 196 3.32 -19.39 -2.50
C ILE A 196 4.48 -18.87 -1.67
N GLU A 197 5.57 -18.51 -2.33
CA GLU A 197 6.73 -17.87 -1.71
C GLU A 197 6.45 -16.38 -1.51
N PRO A 198 6.92 -15.75 -0.41
CA PRO A 198 6.80 -14.31 -0.22
C PRO A 198 7.52 -13.55 -1.33
N PHE A 199 6.88 -12.50 -1.84
CA PHE A 199 7.49 -11.59 -2.80
C PHE A 199 7.00 -10.16 -2.61
N ASP A 200 7.90 -9.21 -2.88
CA ASP A 200 7.56 -7.81 -2.90
C ASP A 200 7.04 -7.44 -4.30
N SER A 201 5.87 -6.87 -4.37
CA SER A 201 5.28 -6.46 -5.63
C SER A 201 4.55 -5.12 -5.50
N SER A 202 4.43 -4.44 -6.64
CA SER A 202 3.53 -3.30 -6.71
C SER A 202 2.07 -3.76 -6.54
N PRO A 203 1.16 -2.89 -6.05
CA PRO A 203 -0.27 -3.20 -6.01
C PRO A 203 -0.83 -3.63 -7.38
N GLN A 204 -0.26 -3.11 -8.47
CA GLN A 204 -0.67 -3.43 -9.83
C GLN A 204 -0.23 -4.85 -10.23
N ASP A 205 1.00 -5.25 -9.91
CA ASP A 205 1.48 -6.60 -10.19
C ASP A 205 0.70 -7.64 -9.38
N LEU A 206 0.40 -7.34 -8.12
CA LEU A 206 -0.42 -8.21 -7.27
C LEU A 206 -1.85 -8.35 -7.82
N LEU A 207 -2.43 -7.26 -8.36
CA LEU A 207 -3.70 -7.30 -9.06
C LEU A 207 -3.63 -8.24 -10.27
N TYR A 208 -2.60 -8.13 -11.10
CA TYR A 208 -2.44 -8.99 -12.28
C TYR A 208 -2.19 -10.44 -11.89
N ALA A 209 -1.38 -10.70 -10.86
CA ALA A 209 -1.18 -12.04 -10.30
C ALA A 209 -2.52 -12.67 -9.89
N GLY A 210 -3.34 -11.93 -9.14
CA GLY A 210 -4.66 -12.39 -8.73
C GLY A 210 -5.60 -12.66 -9.91
N LEU A 211 -5.58 -11.82 -10.94
CA LEU A 211 -6.39 -12.04 -12.15
C LEU A 211 -5.93 -13.28 -12.92
N VAL A 212 -4.62 -13.51 -13.05
CA VAL A 212 -4.07 -14.72 -13.67
C VAL A 212 -4.54 -15.97 -12.92
N VAL A 213 -4.39 -15.97 -11.59
CA VAL A 213 -4.83 -17.07 -10.72
C VAL A 213 -6.34 -17.29 -10.83
N THR A 214 -7.13 -16.22 -10.81
CA THR A 214 -8.60 -16.32 -10.92
C THR A 214 -9.03 -16.94 -12.22
N GLU A 215 -8.54 -16.44 -13.35
CA GLU A 215 -8.93 -16.94 -14.67
C GLU A 215 -8.47 -18.39 -14.90
N ALA A 216 -7.25 -18.74 -14.50
CA ALA A 216 -6.74 -20.08 -14.65
C ALA A 216 -7.50 -21.09 -13.79
N LEU A 217 -7.74 -20.80 -12.50
CA LEU A 217 -8.49 -21.68 -11.61
C LEU A 217 -9.94 -21.85 -12.04
N ILE A 218 -10.62 -20.77 -12.42
CA ILE A 218 -12.02 -20.85 -12.90
C ILE A 218 -12.08 -21.72 -14.17
N ASN A 219 -11.13 -21.58 -15.08
CA ASN A 219 -11.05 -22.41 -16.27
C ASN A 219 -10.83 -23.88 -15.92
N SER A 220 -9.91 -24.18 -15.00
CA SER A 220 -9.67 -25.55 -14.53
C SER A 220 -10.91 -26.14 -13.86
N PHE A 221 -11.58 -25.43 -12.95
CA PHE A 221 -12.81 -25.93 -12.33
C PHE A 221 -13.95 -26.18 -13.32
N LYS A 222 -14.03 -25.41 -14.41
CA LYS A 222 -15.06 -25.58 -15.44
C LYS A 222 -14.76 -26.69 -16.42
N TYR A 223 -13.53 -26.78 -16.87
CA TYR A 223 -13.18 -27.57 -18.06
C TYR A 223 -12.27 -28.76 -17.77
N ALA A 224 -11.55 -28.78 -16.64
CA ALA A 224 -10.70 -29.90 -16.30
C ALA A 224 -11.57 -31.11 -15.91
N THR A 225 -11.48 -32.14 -16.73
CA THR A 225 -12.10 -33.46 -16.51
C THR A 225 -11.06 -34.53 -16.71
N ASN A 226 -11.15 -35.62 -15.95
CA ASN A 226 -10.32 -36.77 -16.18
C ASN A 226 -10.97 -37.63 -17.27
N GLN A 227 -10.36 -37.69 -18.46
CA GLN A 227 -10.92 -38.46 -19.58
C GLN A 227 -10.64 -39.96 -19.48
N THR A 228 -9.54 -40.37 -18.85
CA THR A 228 -9.14 -41.76 -18.74
C THR A 228 -9.89 -42.50 -17.64
N HIS A 229 -10.20 -41.84 -16.57
CA HIS A 229 -10.94 -42.38 -15.42
C HIS A 229 -11.91 -41.32 -14.90
N PRO A 230 -13.19 -41.32 -15.36
CA PRO A 230 -14.19 -40.32 -14.93
C PRO A 230 -14.46 -40.28 -13.42
N THR A 231 -14.03 -41.29 -12.69
CA THR A 231 -14.15 -41.37 -11.22
C THR A 231 -12.98 -40.79 -10.50
N ASP A 232 -11.86 -40.52 -11.17
CA ASP A 232 -10.67 -39.94 -10.53
C ASP A 232 -10.81 -38.40 -10.43
N ARG A 233 -10.48 -37.92 -9.26
CA ARG A 233 -10.51 -36.47 -8.99
C ARG A 233 -9.37 -35.78 -9.73
N VAL A 234 -9.64 -34.55 -10.17
CA VAL A 234 -8.63 -33.68 -10.77
C VAL A 234 -7.85 -32.98 -9.65
N ALA A 235 -6.53 -33.04 -9.73
CA ALA A 235 -5.64 -32.29 -8.87
C ALA A 235 -5.40 -30.90 -9.47
N LEU A 236 -5.40 -29.87 -8.61
CA LEU A 236 -5.11 -28.48 -8.95
C LEU A 236 -3.91 -28.01 -8.14
N ARG A 237 -2.98 -27.34 -8.78
CA ARG A 237 -1.78 -26.79 -8.12
C ARG A 237 -1.57 -25.34 -8.52
N VAL A 238 -1.35 -24.50 -7.52
CA VAL A 238 -0.93 -23.12 -7.69
C VAL A 238 0.44 -22.96 -7.04
N ALA A 239 1.43 -22.53 -7.80
CA ALA A 239 2.74 -22.22 -7.29
C ALA A 239 3.16 -20.81 -7.71
N VAL A 240 3.71 -20.05 -6.75
CA VAL A 240 4.34 -18.74 -6.98
C VAL A 240 5.74 -18.81 -6.41
N ARG A 241 6.75 -18.61 -7.24
CA ARG A 241 8.16 -18.74 -6.88
C ARG A 241 8.98 -17.62 -7.51
N MET A 242 10.09 -17.29 -6.88
CA MET A 242 11.10 -16.44 -7.50
C MET A 242 12.05 -17.28 -8.33
N SER A 243 12.25 -16.92 -9.59
CA SER A 243 13.20 -17.56 -10.50
C SER A 243 14.63 -17.07 -10.22
N ALA A 244 15.62 -17.80 -10.70
CA ALA A 244 17.05 -17.45 -10.53
C ALA A 244 17.45 -16.12 -11.18
N ASP A 245 16.67 -15.63 -12.15
CA ASP A 245 16.84 -14.33 -12.82
C ASP A 245 16.17 -13.16 -12.06
N GLY A 246 15.60 -13.44 -10.87
CA GLY A 246 14.95 -12.44 -10.02
C GLY A 246 13.51 -12.12 -10.44
N LYS A 247 12.94 -12.82 -11.40
CA LYS A 247 11.55 -12.69 -11.82
C LYS A 247 10.62 -13.56 -10.99
N HIS A 248 9.40 -13.10 -10.82
CA HIS A 248 8.36 -13.92 -10.20
C HIS A 248 7.68 -14.79 -11.25
N HIS A 249 7.54 -16.05 -10.91
CA HIS A 249 6.94 -17.07 -11.76
C HIS A 249 5.69 -17.64 -11.07
N ILE A 250 4.55 -17.54 -11.73
CA ILE A 250 3.28 -18.08 -11.29
C ILE A 250 2.95 -19.25 -12.20
N SER A 251 2.64 -20.43 -11.64
CA SER A 251 2.16 -21.57 -12.38
C SER A 251 0.86 -22.11 -11.79
N ILE A 252 -0.14 -22.29 -12.62
CA ILE A 252 -1.44 -22.87 -12.27
C ILE A 252 -1.67 -24.05 -13.21
N CYS A 253 -1.65 -25.26 -12.64
CA CYS A 253 -1.74 -26.49 -13.41
C CYS A 253 -2.84 -27.40 -12.85
N ASP A 254 -3.57 -28.07 -13.73
CA ASP A 254 -4.49 -29.15 -13.40
C ASP A 254 -4.02 -30.49 -13.96
N SER A 255 -4.60 -31.59 -13.48
CA SER A 255 -4.35 -32.95 -13.98
C SER A 255 -5.44 -33.42 -14.94
N GLY A 256 -6.16 -32.50 -15.56
CA GLY A 256 -7.26 -32.82 -16.50
C GLY A 256 -6.79 -33.11 -17.91
N VAL A 257 -7.69 -32.91 -18.85
CA VAL A 257 -7.49 -33.22 -20.29
C VAL A 257 -6.55 -32.27 -21.04
N GLY A 258 -6.16 -31.15 -20.36
CA GLY A 258 -5.37 -30.10 -20.99
C GLY A 258 -6.19 -29.15 -21.86
N TYR A 259 -5.48 -28.17 -22.44
CA TYR A 259 -6.09 -27.23 -23.38
C TYR A 259 -6.29 -27.85 -24.77
N PRO A 260 -7.43 -27.56 -25.43
CA PRO A 260 -7.59 -27.86 -26.85
C PRO A 260 -6.52 -27.15 -27.69
N GLU A 261 -6.16 -27.76 -28.81
CA GLU A 261 -5.14 -27.23 -29.73
C GLU A 261 -5.48 -25.82 -30.24
N GLU A 262 -6.75 -25.53 -30.41
CA GLU A 262 -7.28 -24.20 -30.77
C GLU A 262 -6.99 -23.12 -29.72
N VAL A 263 -6.88 -23.49 -28.45
CA VAL A 263 -6.48 -22.58 -27.34
C VAL A 263 -4.97 -22.38 -27.36
N LEU A 264 -4.20 -23.45 -27.55
CA LEU A 264 -2.73 -23.37 -27.57
C LEU A 264 -2.23 -22.54 -28.75
N ASN A 265 -2.80 -22.74 -29.94
CA ASN A 265 -2.42 -22.00 -31.16
C ASN A 265 -3.07 -20.60 -31.28
N GLY A 266 -3.99 -20.27 -30.37
CA GLY A 266 -4.60 -18.93 -30.30
C GLY A 266 -5.80 -18.71 -31.21
N SER A 267 -6.28 -19.72 -31.92
CA SER A 267 -7.45 -19.58 -32.81
C SER A 267 -8.77 -19.52 -32.06
N ARG A 268 -8.84 -20.08 -30.85
CA ARG A 268 -9.98 -19.95 -29.94
C ARG A 268 -9.65 -19.06 -28.76
N THR A 269 -10.41 -17.99 -28.57
CA THR A 269 -10.22 -17.04 -27.47
C THR A 269 -11.54 -16.85 -26.74
N GLY A 270 -11.56 -17.17 -25.43
CA GLY A 270 -12.57 -16.66 -24.50
C GLY A 270 -12.15 -15.32 -23.93
N PHE A 271 -13.05 -14.65 -23.21
CA PHE A 271 -12.76 -13.32 -22.59
C PHE A 271 -11.55 -13.38 -21.65
N GLY A 272 -11.46 -14.39 -20.76
CA GLY A 272 -10.36 -14.56 -19.82
C GLY A 272 -9.02 -14.82 -20.50
N LEU A 273 -9.00 -15.73 -21.50
CA LEU A 273 -7.81 -16.01 -22.31
C LEU A 273 -7.35 -14.78 -23.09
N SER A 274 -8.28 -13.98 -23.63
CA SER A 274 -7.98 -12.73 -24.32
C SER A 274 -7.37 -11.70 -23.36
N PHE A 275 -7.88 -11.63 -22.13
CA PHE A 275 -7.33 -10.76 -21.09
C PHE A 275 -5.90 -11.18 -20.74
N LEU A 276 -5.67 -12.45 -20.44
CA LEU A 276 -4.34 -12.97 -20.10
C LEU A 276 -3.31 -12.75 -21.24
N ARG A 277 -3.73 -12.91 -22.49
CA ARG A 277 -2.89 -12.59 -23.66
C ARG A 277 -2.56 -11.11 -23.80
N ASN A 278 -3.47 -10.22 -23.37
CA ASN A 278 -3.20 -8.79 -23.40
C ASN A 278 -2.15 -8.36 -22.34
N LEU A 279 -1.96 -9.13 -21.28
CA LEU A 279 -0.87 -8.92 -20.32
C LEU A 279 0.51 -9.09 -20.98
N ASN A 280 0.66 -9.95 -21.98
CA ASN A 280 1.90 -10.14 -22.73
C ASN A 280 2.40 -8.89 -23.47
N LYS A 281 1.62 -7.82 -23.52
CA LYS A 281 2.02 -6.53 -24.13
C LYS A 281 2.84 -5.64 -23.21
N GLY A 282 3.02 -6.04 -21.94
CA GLY A 282 3.77 -5.31 -20.91
C GLY A 282 4.97 -6.10 -20.39
N ALA A 283 5.27 -5.93 -19.10
CA ALA A 283 6.33 -6.66 -18.40
C ALA A 283 5.97 -8.14 -18.13
N TRP A 284 4.69 -8.50 -18.31
CA TRP A 284 4.17 -9.83 -18.06
C TRP A 284 4.27 -10.73 -19.30
N THR A 285 4.69 -11.98 -19.09
CA THR A 285 4.65 -13.04 -20.10
C THR A 285 3.74 -14.15 -19.60
N VAL A 286 2.71 -14.52 -20.37
CA VAL A 286 1.75 -15.60 -20.05
C VAL A 286 1.81 -16.65 -21.15
N THR A 287 2.05 -17.89 -20.75
CA THR A 287 2.12 -19.05 -21.64
C THR A 287 1.14 -20.12 -21.21
N TYR A 288 0.76 -20.99 -22.16
CA TYR A 288 -0.16 -22.09 -21.96
C TYR A 288 0.53 -23.38 -22.39
N GLY A 289 0.39 -24.42 -21.59
CA GLY A 289 1.00 -25.72 -21.85
C GLY A 289 0.09 -26.88 -21.48
N ASN A 290 0.42 -28.06 -21.98
CA ASN A 290 -0.22 -29.34 -21.68
C ASN A 290 0.83 -30.31 -21.13
N ASP A 291 1.25 -30.13 -19.89
CA ASP A 291 2.15 -31.05 -19.19
C ASP A 291 1.36 -31.86 -18.15
N ARG A 292 0.82 -33.01 -18.55
CA ARG A 292 -0.08 -33.87 -17.75
C ARG A 292 -1.44 -33.24 -17.40
N GLY A 293 -1.91 -32.23 -18.11
CA GLY A 293 -3.12 -31.46 -17.92
C GLY A 293 -2.91 -30.04 -18.40
N ALA A 294 -3.90 -29.14 -18.19
CA ALA A 294 -3.74 -27.74 -18.55
C ALA A 294 -2.84 -27.01 -17.57
N CYS A 295 -1.93 -26.18 -18.09
CA CYS A 295 -1.04 -25.37 -17.29
C CYS A 295 -1.01 -23.93 -17.85
N VAL A 296 -1.15 -22.94 -16.95
CA VAL A 296 -0.92 -21.52 -17.23
C VAL A 296 0.31 -21.09 -16.47
N GLU A 297 1.26 -20.52 -17.15
CA GLU A 297 2.47 -19.94 -16.56
C GLU A 297 2.54 -18.46 -16.86
N ALA A 298 2.84 -17.66 -15.83
CA ALA A 298 3.02 -16.23 -15.95
C ALA A 298 4.33 -15.81 -15.27
N THR A 299 5.06 -14.90 -15.92
CA THR A 299 6.32 -14.35 -15.40
C THR A 299 6.28 -12.83 -15.45
N PHE A 300 6.77 -12.15 -14.39
CA PHE A 300 6.81 -10.68 -14.28
C PHE A 300 7.96 -10.16 -13.43
#